data_493f337250e99139dd66606b9388c3a6
#
_entry.id   493f337250e99139dd66606b9388c3a6
#
_cell.length_a   1.000
_cell.length_b   1.000
_cell.length_c   1.000
_cell.angle_alpha   90.00
_cell.angle_beta   90.00
_cell.angle_gamma   90.00
#
_symmetry.space_group_name_H-M   'P 1'
#
loop_
_entity.id
_entity.type
_entity.pdbx_description
1 polymer ?
#
loop_
_entity_poly.entity_id
_entity_poly.type
_entity_poly.pdbx_seq_one_letter_code
_entity_poly.pdbx_strand_id
1 'polypeptide(L)'
;IDNFVSGELDGAFFGSFTGALAIKKIGVIPLARPVWLDGTSTYYGMIFVRKDSGIKNTNDMKGKNFAFVDKATTAGWLLPLQFFHVNGIEDFNNWFAETYFTGTHEDAIYDVLNKKADIGAAKNTVFYRLAEKDSRIKDELQVLATSPKVPSNTLSVSNKLDKSIIKQLKNTLLQMEQDKQGQEVLKKFKAIKFIETTVDDYNPVFEYSNTVSLDLRKYNYINE
;
A
#
# COMPACT_ATOMS: atom_id res chain seq x y z
N ILE A 1 7.36 -13.24 1.62
CA ILE A 1 8.48 -13.18 2.61
C ILE A 1 9.02 -14.59 2.82
N ASP A 2 8.16 -15.57 2.98
CA ASP A 2 8.55 -16.96 3.32
C ASP A 2 9.54 -17.57 2.32
N ASN A 3 9.33 -17.39 1.02
CA ASN A 3 10.25 -17.86 -0.04
C ASN A 3 11.65 -17.20 0.03
N PHE A 4 11.79 -16.02 0.67
CA PHE A 4 13.10 -15.46 0.98
C PHE A 4 13.75 -16.17 2.18
N VAL A 5 12.95 -16.54 3.17
CA VAL A 5 13.44 -17.26 4.35
C VAL A 5 13.90 -18.66 3.96
N SER A 6 13.16 -19.35 3.07
CA SER A 6 13.55 -20.67 2.53
C SER A 6 14.75 -20.62 1.58
N GLY A 7 15.14 -19.43 1.11
CA GLY A 7 16.23 -19.25 0.14
C GLY A 7 15.83 -19.56 -1.32
N GLU A 8 14.54 -19.64 -1.61
CA GLU A 8 14.03 -19.86 -2.97
C GLU A 8 14.06 -18.60 -3.83
N LEU A 9 14.12 -17.41 -3.19
CA LEU A 9 14.14 -16.11 -3.87
C LEU A 9 15.24 -15.21 -3.34
N ASP A 10 15.98 -14.60 -4.27
CA ASP A 10 16.99 -13.57 -3.98
C ASP A 10 16.46 -12.15 -4.16
N GLY A 11 15.34 -11.96 -4.85
CA GLY A 11 14.73 -10.66 -5.10
C GLY A 11 13.23 -10.74 -5.38
N ALA A 12 12.48 -9.70 -4.99
CA ALA A 12 11.07 -9.56 -5.32
C ALA A 12 10.63 -8.08 -5.29
N PHE A 13 9.55 -7.78 -6.01
CA PHE A 13 8.85 -6.52 -5.88
C PHE A 13 7.89 -6.58 -4.70
N PHE A 14 8.12 -5.76 -3.68
CA PHE A 14 7.26 -5.63 -2.52
C PHE A 14 6.44 -4.34 -2.58
N GLY A 15 5.17 -4.39 -2.19
CA GLY A 15 4.40 -3.22 -1.83
C GLY A 15 4.97 -2.54 -0.58
N SER A 16 4.56 -1.31 -0.27
CA SER A 16 5.17 -0.54 0.83
C SER A 16 5.09 -1.24 2.19
N PHE A 17 3.96 -1.84 2.56
CA PHE A 17 3.84 -2.51 3.86
C PHE A 17 4.60 -3.85 3.89
N THR A 18 4.43 -4.68 2.85
CA THR A 18 5.19 -5.94 2.75
C THR A 18 6.69 -5.70 2.64
N GLY A 19 7.12 -4.59 2.00
CA GLY A 19 8.51 -4.16 1.97
C GLY A 19 9.02 -3.76 3.35
N ALA A 20 8.26 -2.98 4.11
CA ALA A 20 8.57 -2.62 5.49
C ALA A 20 8.69 -3.86 6.39
N LEU A 21 7.77 -4.82 6.25
CA LEU A 21 7.83 -6.11 6.94
C LEU A 21 9.11 -6.89 6.56
N ALA A 22 9.41 -7.01 5.27
CA ALA A 22 10.60 -7.72 4.80
C ALA A 22 11.90 -7.07 5.28
N ILE A 23 11.98 -5.72 5.31
CA ILE A 23 13.11 -4.98 5.87
C ILE A 23 13.28 -5.34 7.36
N LYS A 24 12.21 -5.32 8.16
CA LYS A 24 12.27 -5.54 9.61
C LYS A 24 12.42 -7.02 10.00
N LYS A 25 11.79 -7.94 9.26
CA LYS A 25 11.81 -9.39 9.55
C LYS A 25 13.09 -10.07 9.07
N ILE A 26 13.51 -9.78 7.86
CA ILE A 26 14.58 -10.54 7.15
C ILE A 26 15.69 -9.67 6.58
N GLY A 27 15.63 -8.34 6.78
CA GLY A 27 16.70 -7.42 6.42
C GLY A 27 16.93 -7.28 4.91
N VAL A 28 15.88 -7.37 4.08
CA VAL A 28 16.01 -7.13 2.64
C VAL A 28 16.52 -5.72 2.35
N ILE A 29 17.21 -5.56 1.24
CA ILE A 29 17.77 -4.29 0.78
C ILE A 29 16.88 -3.76 -0.35
N PRO A 30 16.13 -2.66 -0.17
CA PRO A 30 15.42 -2.01 -1.26
C PRO A 30 16.40 -1.40 -2.25
N LEU A 31 16.17 -1.56 -3.55
CA LEU A 31 17.06 -1.07 -4.60
C LEU A 31 16.45 0.06 -5.41
N ALA A 32 15.30 -0.19 -6.04
CA ALA A 32 14.69 0.74 -6.96
C ALA A 32 13.18 0.49 -7.11
N ARG A 33 12.46 1.58 -7.38
CA ARG A 33 11.04 1.55 -7.70
C ARG A 33 10.77 2.21 -9.06
N PRO A 34 9.73 1.80 -9.78
CA PRO A 34 9.37 2.42 -11.04
C PRO A 34 8.80 3.83 -10.86
N VAL A 35 9.07 4.69 -11.81
CA VAL A 35 8.26 5.87 -12.11
C VAL A 35 7.30 5.44 -13.22
N TRP A 36 6.01 5.44 -12.91
CA TRP A 36 4.95 5.00 -13.83
C TRP A 36 4.72 6.01 -14.95
N LEU A 37 3.92 5.65 -15.96
CA LEU A 37 3.63 6.53 -17.11
C LEU A 37 2.95 7.85 -16.73
N ASP A 38 2.27 7.90 -15.58
CA ASP A 38 1.68 9.11 -15.01
C ASP A 38 2.68 9.99 -14.22
N GLY A 39 3.96 9.62 -14.23
CA GLY A 39 5.04 10.31 -13.52
C GLY A 39 5.11 9.99 -12.02
N THR A 40 4.24 9.14 -11.49
CA THR A 40 4.25 8.80 -10.07
C THR A 40 5.19 7.65 -9.74
N SER A 41 5.82 7.69 -8.57
CA SER A 41 6.63 6.60 -8.00
C SER A 41 6.21 6.26 -6.56
N THR A 42 5.19 6.96 -6.08
CA THR A 42 4.61 6.83 -4.74
C THR A 42 3.09 6.79 -4.84
N TYR A 43 2.46 6.36 -3.78
CA TYR A 43 1.02 6.42 -3.62
C TYR A 43 0.66 6.81 -2.18
N TYR A 44 -0.61 7.06 -1.92
CA TYR A 44 -1.16 7.23 -0.59
C TYR A 44 -2.45 6.44 -0.42
N GLY A 45 -2.80 6.15 0.82
CA GLY A 45 -4.07 5.52 1.17
C GLY A 45 -5.15 6.58 1.38
N MET A 46 -6.39 6.15 1.20
CA MET A 46 -7.60 6.96 1.39
C MET A 46 -8.59 6.18 2.22
N ILE A 47 -9.26 6.85 3.16
CA ILE A 47 -10.49 6.39 3.78
C ILE A 47 -11.62 7.19 3.15
N PHE A 48 -12.65 6.52 2.68
CA PHE A 48 -13.74 7.14 1.94
C PHE A 48 -15.11 6.55 2.31
N VAL A 49 -16.15 7.33 2.06
CA VAL A 49 -17.55 7.02 2.30
C VAL A 49 -18.39 7.52 1.15
N ARG A 50 -19.65 7.15 1.11
CA ARG A 50 -20.61 7.79 0.21
C ARG A 50 -20.96 9.20 0.70
N LYS A 51 -21.17 10.13 -0.24
CA LYS A 51 -21.61 11.51 0.06
C LYS A 51 -22.98 11.56 0.73
N ASP A 52 -23.86 10.59 0.39
CA ASP A 52 -25.20 10.47 0.95
C ASP A 52 -25.27 9.68 2.27
N SER A 53 -24.13 9.21 2.80
CA SER A 53 -24.06 8.41 4.04
C SER A 53 -24.31 9.20 5.33
N GLY A 54 -24.14 10.53 5.29
CA GLY A 54 -24.17 11.37 6.48
C GLY A 54 -22.89 11.30 7.35
N ILE A 55 -21.91 10.44 7.00
CA ILE A 55 -20.65 10.29 7.73
C ILE A 55 -19.71 11.43 7.37
N LYS A 56 -19.35 12.26 8.36
CA LYS A 56 -18.46 13.43 8.20
C LYS A 56 -17.20 13.37 9.08
N ASN A 57 -17.26 12.61 10.14
CA ASN A 57 -16.18 12.48 11.14
C ASN A 57 -16.18 11.07 11.76
N THR A 58 -15.21 10.79 12.62
CA THR A 58 -15.07 9.48 13.28
C THR A 58 -16.25 9.07 14.15
N ASN A 59 -16.92 10.01 14.81
CA ASN A 59 -18.08 9.67 15.66
C ASN A 59 -19.25 9.11 14.83
N ASP A 60 -19.41 9.63 13.60
CA ASP A 60 -20.45 9.16 12.67
C ASP A 60 -20.18 7.72 12.15
N MET A 61 -18.94 7.23 12.32
CA MET A 61 -18.55 5.88 11.92
C MET A 61 -19.00 4.80 12.90
N LYS A 62 -19.39 5.17 14.14
CA LYS A 62 -19.79 4.20 15.15
C LYS A 62 -21.00 3.38 14.71
N GLY A 63 -20.89 2.05 14.84
CA GLY A 63 -21.96 1.12 14.43
C GLY A 63 -22.14 0.98 12.91
N LYS A 64 -21.14 1.42 12.11
CA LYS A 64 -21.12 1.28 10.66
C LYS A 64 -20.29 0.07 10.23
N ASN A 65 -20.44 -0.35 8.97
CA ASN A 65 -19.65 -1.44 8.38
C ASN A 65 -18.41 -0.89 7.71
N PHE A 66 -17.22 -1.47 8.03
CA PHE A 66 -15.95 -1.05 7.46
C PHE A 66 -15.34 -2.15 6.58
N ALA A 67 -15.05 -1.81 5.33
CA ALA A 67 -14.37 -2.68 4.36
C ALA A 67 -12.86 -2.40 4.36
N PHE A 68 -12.09 -3.30 4.96
CA PHE A 68 -10.63 -3.37 4.81
C PHE A 68 -10.26 -4.05 3.50
N VAL A 69 -8.99 -3.94 3.09
CA VAL A 69 -8.49 -4.67 1.91
C VAL A 69 -7.82 -5.96 2.32
N ASP A 70 -6.71 -5.86 3.05
CA ASP A 70 -5.88 -6.99 3.43
C ASP A 70 -4.87 -6.55 4.49
N LYS A 71 -4.57 -7.42 5.48
CA LYS A 71 -3.63 -7.14 6.57
C LYS A 71 -2.20 -6.87 6.10
N ALA A 72 -1.85 -7.20 4.86
CA ALA A 72 -0.56 -6.93 4.25
C ALA A 72 -0.49 -5.59 3.48
N THR A 73 -1.47 -4.69 3.65
CA THR A 73 -1.55 -3.44 2.88
C THR A 73 -1.35 -2.19 3.74
N THR A 74 -0.63 -1.19 3.22
CA THR A 74 -0.56 0.13 3.86
C THR A 74 -1.90 0.86 3.78
N ALA A 75 -2.44 0.99 2.57
CA ALA A 75 -3.62 1.82 2.31
C ALA A 75 -4.93 1.19 2.82
N GLY A 76 -5.04 -0.13 2.77
CA GLY A 76 -6.28 -0.85 3.11
C GLY A 76 -6.33 -1.39 4.53
N TRP A 77 -5.23 -1.26 5.29
CA TRP A 77 -5.14 -1.75 6.66
C TRP A 77 -4.40 -0.80 7.60
N LEU A 78 -3.10 -0.56 7.38
CA LEU A 78 -2.28 0.19 8.33
C LEU A 78 -2.75 1.65 8.47
N LEU A 79 -3.15 2.30 7.36
CA LEU A 79 -3.75 3.64 7.42
C LEU A 79 -5.04 3.67 8.26
N PRO A 80 -6.04 2.79 8.02
CA PRO A 80 -7.22 2.72 8.89
C PRO A 80 -6.87 2.56 10.36
N LEU A 81 -5.98 1.65 10.73
CA LEU A 81 -5.59 1.43 12.12
C LEU A 81 -5.00 2.71 12.74
N GLN A 82 -4.08 3.37 12.03
CA GLN A 82 -3.48 4.61 12.51
C GLN A 82 -4.54 5.71 12.64
N PHE A 83 -5.43 5.84 11.65
CA PHE A 83 -6.52 6.81 11.69
C PHE A 83 -7.46 6.56 12.90
N PHE A 84 -7.80 5.32 13.19
CA PHE A 84 -8.61 4.98 14.36
C PHE A 84 -7.91 5.35 15.65
N HIS A 85 -6.65 4.95 15.79
CA HIS A 85 -5.86 5.22 16.99
C HIS A 85 -5.77 6.72 17.31
N VAL A 86 -5.40 7.56 16.33
CA VAL A 86 -5.26 9.02 16.55
C VAL A 86 -6.60 9.73 16.78
N ASN A 87 -7.71 9.09 16.45
CA ASN A 87 -9.06 9.61 16.70
C ASN A 87 -9.73 8.95 17.91
N GLY A 88 -8.98 8.23 18.76
CA GLY A 88 -9.46 7.66 20.01
C GLY A 88 -10.32 6.39 19.87
N ILE A 89 -10.27 5.73 18.69
CA ILE A 89 -10.91 4.44 18.49
C ILE A 89 -9.88 3.36 18.80
N GLU A 90 -9.78 2.94 20.06
CA GLU A 90 -8.80 1.94 20.51
C GLU A 90 -9.23 0.52 20.14
N ASP A 91 -10.52 0.24 20.20
CA ASP A 91 -11.10 -1.07 19.85
C ASP A 91 -12.10 -0.92 18.69
N PHE A 92 -11.57 -0.99 17.48
CA PHE A 92 -12.39 -0.86 16.29
C PHE A 92 -13.36 -2.05 16.09
N ASN A 93 -13.07 -3.24 16.64
CA ASN A 93 -13.98 -4.39 16.54
C ASN A 93 -15.29 -4.16 17.31
N ASN A 94 -15.23 -3.45 18.43
CA ASN A 94 -16.42 -3.05 19.18
C ASN A 94 -16.99 -1.69 18.73
N TRP A 95 -16.21 -0.91 17.96
CA TRP A 95 -16.66 0.38 17.44
C TRP A 95 -17.56 0.25 16.20
N PHE A 96 -17.17 -0.63 15.27
CA PHE A 96 -17.92 -0.90 14.05
C PHE A 96 -18.97 -2.00 14.29
N ALA A 97 -20.07 -1.98 13.52
CA ALA A 97 -21.04 -3.08 13.53
C ALA A 97 -20.45 -4.34 12.90
N GLU A 98 -19.70 -4.15 11.81
CA GLU A 98 -19.00 -5.22 11.11
C GLU A 98 -17.71 -4.69 10.48
N THR A 99 -16.67 -5.52 10.49
CA THR A 99 -15.44 -5.29 9.72
C THR A 99 -15.10 -6.55 8.92
N TYR A 100 -14.67 -6.39 7.68
CA TYR A 100 -14.29 -7.52 6.84
C TYR A 100 -13.21 -7.14 5.84
N PHE A 101 -12.57 -8.15 5.26
CA PHE A 101 -11.53 -7.99 4.24
C PHE A 101 -12.08 -8.29 2.86
N THR A 102 -11.88 -7.36 1.93
CA THR A 102 -12.34 -7.49 0.54
C THR A 102 -11.33 -8.21 -0.35
N GLY A 103 -10.07 -8.31 0.08
CA GLY A 103 -8.97 -8.87 -0.69
C GLY A 103 -8.38 -7.92 -1.73
N THR A 104 -9.16 -7.01 -2.31
CA THR A 104 -8.68 -6.04 -3.29
C THR A 104 -9.13 -4.61 -3.01
N HIS A 105 -8.31 -3.62 -3.43
CA HIS A 105 -8.69 -2.21 -3.35
C HIS A 105 -9.91 -1.87 -4.22
N GLU A 106 -10.08 -2.58 -5.32
CA GLU A 106 -11.20 -2.41 -6.24
C GLU A 106 -12.51 -2.82 -5.57
N ASP A 107 -12.54 -4.01 -4.95
CA ASP A 107 -13.72 -4.50 -4.25
C ASP A 107 -14.10 -3.59 -3.08
N ALA A 108 -13.13 -3.08 -2.30
CA ALA A 108 -13.41 -2.13 -1.23
C ALA A 108 -14.08 -0.85 -1.73
N ILE A 109 -13.67 -0.34 -2.91
CA ILE A 109 -14.28 0.84 -3.52
C ILE A 109 -15.71 0.55 -3.98
N TYR A 110 -15.92 -0.58 -4.67
CA TYR A 110 -17.25 -0.95 -5.14
C TYR A 110 -18.20 -1.38 -4.02
N ASP A 111 -17.70 -1.99 -2.95
CA ASP A 111 -18.52 -2.34 -1.79
C ASP A 111 -19.12 -1.08 -1.14
N VAL A 112 -18.34 0.00 -1.01
CA VAL A 112 -18.86 1.28 -0.53
C VAL A 112 -19.78 1.94 -1.55
N LEU A 113 -19.39 1.98 -2.83
CA LEU A 113 -20.22 2.57 -3.89
C LEU A 113 -21.59 1.91 -3.96
N ASN A 114 -21.64 0.59 -3.85
CA ASN A 114 -22.87 -0.21 -3.94
C ASN A 114 -23.58 -0.41 -2.59
N LYS A 115 -23.19 0.32 -1.53
CA LYS A 115 -23.83 0.31 -0.19
C LYS A 115 -23.73 -1.05 0.55
N LYS A 116 -22.75 -1.88 0.20
CA LYS A 116 -22.45 -3.12 0.94
C LYS A 116 -21.62 -2.81 2.19
N ALA A 117 -20.76 -1.79 2.12
CA ALA A 117 -20.08 -1.20 3.26
C ALA A 117 -20.42 0.30 3.36
N ASP A 118 -20.37 0.86 4.56
CA ASP A 118 -20.53 2.29 4.78
C ASP A 118 -19.22 3.06 4.55
N ILE A 119 -18.09 2.42 4.90
CA ILE A 119 -16.75 3.01 4.92
C ILE A 119 -15.78 2.02 4.29
N GLY A 120 -14.85 2.53 3.51
CA GLY A 120 -13.79 1.73 2.93
C GLY A 120 -12.44 2.43 2.95
N ALA A 121 -11.41 1.64 2.75
CA ALA A 121 -10.05 2.15 2.57
C ALA A 121 -9.42 1.57 1.31
N ALA A 122 -8.72 2.41 0.53
CA ALA A 122 -8.08 1.96 -0.69
C ALA A 122 -6.88 2.83 -1.08
N LYS A 123 -6.10 2.33 -2.03
CA LYS A 123 -5.00 3.02 -2.69
C LYS A 123 -5.54 4.08 -3.66
N ASN A 124 -5.04 5.31 -3.56
CA ASN A 124 -5.48 6.42 -4.41
C ASN A 124 -5.36 6.13 -5.92
N THR A 125 -4.29 5.45 -6.34
CA THR A 125 -4.08 5.11 -7.75
C THR A 125 -5.14 4.14 -8.29
N VAL A 126 -5.67 3.23 -7.45
CA VAL A 126 -6.77 2.35 -7.83
C VAL A 126 -8.08 3.15 -7.86
N PHE A 127 -8.33 3.97 -6.85
CA PHE A 127 -9.53 4.81 -6.75
C PHE A 127 -9.70 5.69 -7.99
N TYR A 128 -8.67 6.47 -8.35
CA TYR A 128 -8.76 7.38 -9.49
C TYR A 128 -8.79 6.66 -10.84
N ARG A 129 -8.06 5.56 -10.99
CA ARG A 129 -8.13 4.71 -12.20
C ARG A 129 -9.53 4.13 -12.43
N LEU A 130 -10.22 3.71 -11.37
CA LEU A 130 -11.60 3.23 -11.46
C LEU A 130 -12.57 4.38 -11.73
N ALA A 131 -12.35 5.53 -11.12
CA ALA A 131 -13.16 6.72 -11.32
C ALA A 131 -13.10 7.28 -12.77
N GLU A 132 -12.08 6.94 -13.54
CA GLU A 132 -12.03 7.21 -14.99
C GLU A 132 -12.97 6.30 -15.80
N LYS A 133 -13.27 5.11 -15.27
CA LYS A 133 -14.13 4.11 -15.92
C LYS A 133 -15.58 4.17 -15.42
N ASP A 134 -15.78 4.54 -14.18
CA ASP A 134 -17.08 4.66 -13.52
C ASP A 134 -17.15 5.99 -12.77
N SER A 135 -17.83 6.97 -13.40
CA SER A 135 -17.95 8.34 -12.86
C SER A 135 -18.64 8.39 -11.50
N ARG A 136 -19.50 7.41 -11.17
CA ARG A 136 -20.18 7.32 -9.87
C ARG A 136 -19.20 7.37 -8.70
N ILE A 137 -17.97 6.87 -8.89
CA ILE A 137 -16.94 6.88 -7.84
C ILE A 137 -16.60 8.33 -7.45
N LYS A 138 -16.45 9.25 -8.40
CA LYS A 138 -16.23 10.68 -8.13
C LYS A 138 -17.51 11.40 -7.69
N ASP A 139 -18.62 11.01 -8.26
CA ASP A 139 -19.90 11.69 -8.07
C ASP A 139 -20.53 11.34 -6.72
N GLU A 140 -20.39 10.09 -6.26
CA GLU A 140 -21.09 9.56 -5.09
C GLU A 140 -20.18 9.30 -3.87
N LEU A 141 -18.85 9.17 -4.05
CA LEU A 141 -17.92 8.97 -2.95
C LEU A 141 -17.19 10.26 -2.57
N GLN A 142 -16.82 10.36 -1.29
CA GLN A 142 -15.97 11.42 -0.74
C GLN A 142 -14.88 10.83 0.14
N VAL A 143 -13.70 11.47 0.12
CA VAL A 143 -12.56 11.09 0.93
C VAL A 143 -12.64 11.80 2.28
N LEU A 144 -12.50 11.04 3.36
CA LEU A 144 -12.48 11.55 4.74
C LEU A 144 -11.06 11.74 5.27
N ALA A 145 -10.13 10.87 4.88
CA ALA A 145 -8.75 10.94 5.33
C ALA A 145 -7.78 10.37 4.29
N THR A 146 -6.54 10.84 4.32
CA THR A 146 -5.45 10.35 3.48
C THR A 146 -4.19 10.09 4.31
N SER A 147 -3.35 9.15 3.87
CA SER A 147 -2.03 8.93 4.44
C SER A 147 -0.97 9.86 3.83
N PRO A 148 0.22 9.98 4.42
CA PRO A 148 1.42 10.39 3.71
C PRO A 148 1.68 9.48 2.49
N LYS A 149 2.51 9.98 1.56
CA LYS A 149 2.96 9.19 0.43
C LYS A 149 3.95 8.12 0.89
N VAL A 150 3.81 6.93 0.32
CA VAL A 150 4.69 5.78 0.53
C VAL A 150 5.22 5.28 -0.81
N PRO A 151 6.37 4.57 -0.86
CA PRO A 151 6.92 4.07 -2.11
C PRO A 151 5.95 3.11 -2.80
N SER A 152 5.90 3.16 -4.12
CA SER A 152 5.29 2.13 -4.95
C SER A 152 6.04 0.80 -4.80
N ASN A 153 5.57 -0.25 -5.49
CA ASN A 153 6.22 -1.55 -5.44
C ASN A 153 7.71 -1.42 -5.78
N THR A 154 8.56 -1.83 -4.85
CA THR A 154 10.02 -1.67 -4.91
C THR A 154 10.67 -3.02 -5.09
N LEU A 155 11.62 -3.15 -6.03
CA LEU A 155 12.50 -4.29 -6.06
C LEU A 155 13.42 -4.24 -4.84
N SER A 156 13.33 -5.29 -4.02
CA SER A 156 14.22 -5.51 -2.89
C SER A 156 14.88 -6.87 -3.02
N VAL A 157 16.10 -6.98 -2.52
CA VAL A 157 16.90 -8.20 -2.62
C VAL A 157 17.35 -8.70 -1.26
N SER A 158 17.73 -9.96 -1.20
CA SER A 158 18.32 -10.58 -0.02
C SER A 158 19.61 -9.86 0.37
N ASN A 159 19.80 -9.61 1.66
CA ASN A 159 21.05 -9.07 2.21
C ASN A 159 22.22 -10.09 2.16
N LYS A 160 21.93 -11.35 1.81
CA LYS A 160 22.92 -12.42 1.63
C LYS A 160 23.47 -12.46 0.21
N LEU A 161 22.85 -11.75 -0.74
CA LEU A 161 23.30 -11.67 -2.11
C LEU A 161 24.64 -10.94 -2.19
N ASP A 162 25.52 -11.36 -3.12
CA ASP A 162 26.82 -10.72 -3.31
C ASP A 162 26.67 -9.22 -3.60
N LYS A 163 27.49 -8.40 -2.92
CA LYS A 163 27.43 -6.93 -3.03
C LYS A 163 27.68 -6.44 -4.44
N SER A 164 28.49 -7.15 -5.24
CA SER A 164 28.75 -6.79 -6.63
C SER A 164 27.51 -7.00 -7.47
N ILE A 165 26.77 -8.07 -7.26
CA ILE A 165 25.49 -8.36 -7.93
C ILE A 165 24.44 -7.32 -7.54
N ILE A 166 24.32 -6.99 -6.25
CA ILE A 166 23.40 -5.93 -5.78
C ILE A 166 23.69 -4.62 -6.48
N LYS A 167 24.96 -4.22 -6.55
CA LYS A 167 25.38 -2.98 -7.20
C LYS A 167 25.12 -2.99 -8.70
N GLN A 168 25.42 -4.10 -9.39
CA GLN A 168 25.16 -4.24 -10.83
C GLN A 168 23.67 -4.18 -11.12
N LEU A 169 22.84 -4.92 -10.38
CA LEU A 169 21.40 -4.94 -10.53
C LEU A 169 20.78 -3.55 -10.34
N LYS A 170 21.20 -2.84 -9.27
CA LYS A 170 20.78 -1.47 -9.01
C LYS A 170 21.15 -0.55 -10.16
N ASN A 171 22.41 -0.56 -10.62
CA ASN A 171 22.87 0.28 -11.70
C ASN A 171 22.12 -0.01 -13.01
N THR A 172 21.91 -1.28 -13.34
CA THR A 172 21.15 -1.69 -14.54
C THR A 172 19.72 -1.11 -14.51
N LEU A 173 19.05 -1.18 -13.37
CA LEU A 173 17.69 -0.62 -13.26
C LEU A 173 17.70 0.91 -13.39
N LEU A 174 18.63 1.60 -12.71
CA LEU A 174 18.70 3.06 -12.70
C LEU A 174 19.16 3.67 -14.03
N GLN A 175 19.77 2.88 -14.91
CA GLN A 175 20.23 3.31 -16.23
C GLN A 175 19.37 2.75 -17.39
N MET A 176 18.32 2.00 -17.06
CA MET A 176 17.51 1.26 -18.04
C MET A 176 16.89 2.15 -19.11
N GLU A 177 16.54 3.40 -18.79
CA GLU A 177 15.99 4.36 -19.75
C GLU A 177 17.02 4.91 -20.76
N GLN A 178 18.33 4.66 -20.55
CA GLN A 178 19.39 5.24 -21.36
C GLN A 178 19.69 4.43 -22.63
N ASP A 179 19.25 3.19 -22.72
CA ASP A 179 19.45 2.36 -23.90
C ASP A 179 18.14 1.83 -24.51
N LYS A 180 18.18 1.48 -25.80
CA LYS A 180 16.98 1.05 -26.55
C LYS A 180 16.33 -0.21 -25.98
N GLN A 181 17.14 -1.19 -25.54
CA GLN A 181 16.63 -2.45 -25.01
C GLN A 181 15.95 -2.21 -23.65
N GLY A 182 16.55 -1.39 -22.79
CA GLY A 182 15.96 -0.97 -21.54
C GLY A 182 14.65 -0.21 -21.72
N GLN A 183 14.59 0.70 -22.70
CA GLN A 183 13.36 1.44 -23.03
C GLN A 183 12.22 0.50 -23.46
N GLU A 184 12.52 -0.55 -24.24
CA GLU A 184 11.52 -1.55 -24.61
C GLU A 184 10.99 -2.36 -23.42
N VAL A 185 11.88 -2.71 -22.49
CA VAL A 185 11.50 -3.38 -21.24
C VAL A 185 10.62 -2.46 -20.38
N LEU A 186 11.01 -1.19 -20.20
CA LEU A 186 10.24 -0.20 -19.46
C LEU A 186 8.86 0.00 -20.06
N LYS A 187 8.75 0.09 -21.38
CA LYS A 187 7.47 0.19 -22.09
C LYS A 187 6.54 -0.99 -21.79
N LYS A 188 7.05 -2.23 -21.81
CA LYS A 188 6.29 -3.43 -21.43
C LYS A 188 5.90 -3.41 -19.96
N PHE A 189 6.78 -2.89 -19.09
CA PHE A 189 6.55 -2.74 -17.65
C PHE A 189 5.61 -1.57 -17.32
N LYS A 190 5.28 -0.72 -18.31
CA LYS A 190 4.48 0.52 -18.18
C LYS A 190 5.12 1.55 -17.25
N ALA A 191 6.44 1.65 -17.26
CA ALA A 191 7.21 2.62 -16.50
C ALA A 191 8.02 3.52 -17.43
N ILE A 192 8.35 4.72 -16.94
CA ILE A 192 9.25 5.67 -17.62
C ILE A 192 10.70 5.32 -17.32
N LYS A 193 10.99 5.02 -16.06
CA LYS A 193 12.32 4.69 -15.52
C LYS A 193 12.23 4.06 -14.14
N PHE A 194 13.34 3.61 -13.62
CA PHE A 194 13.49 3.29 -12.20
C PHE A 194 14.23 4.42 -11.48
N ILE A 195 13.87 4.63 -10.22
CA ILE A 195 14.58 5.53 -9.30
C ILE A 195 15.03 4.77 -8.06
N GLU A 196 16.09 5.24 -7.45
CA GLU A 196 16.61 4.64 -6.23
C GLU A 196 15.54 4.61 -5.13
N THR A 197 15.56 3.55 -4.34
CA THR A 197 14.75 3.39 -3.14
C THR A 197 15.64 2.92 -2.01
N THR A 198 15.52 3.58 -0.87
CA THR A 198 16.26 3.27 0.36
C THR A 198 15.31 2.86 1.48
N VAL A 199 15.85 2.44 2.61
CA VAL A 199 15.05 2.14 3.82
C VAL A 199 14.32 3.38 4.31
N ASP A 200 14.89 4.57 4.13
CA ASP A 200 14.29 5.85 4.58
C ASP A 200 13.00 6.19 3.85
N ASP A 201 12.83 5.73 2.61
CA ASP A 201 11.56 5.90 1.88
C ASP A 201 10.36 5.21 2.58
N TYR A 202 10.64 4.26 3.48
CA TYR A 202 9.62 3.53 4.26
C TYR A 202 9.31 4.17 5.62
N ASN A 203 9.95 5.30 5.98
CA ASN A 203 9.73 5.96 7.27
C ASN A 203 8.24 6.21 7.58
N PRO A 204 7.39 6.67 6.64
CA PRO A 204 5.96 6.84 6.96
C PRO A 204 5.28 5.52 7.35
N VAL A 205 5.70 4.37 6.79
CA VAL A 205 5.15 3.06 7.15
C VAL A 205 5.62 2.65 8.54
N PHE A 206 6.89 2.90 8.86
CA PHE A 206 7.43 2.63 10.20
C PHE A 206 6.78 3.50 11.27
N GLU A 207 6.58 4.78 11.00
CA GLU A 207 5.90 5.71 11.91
C GLU A 207 4.46 5.27 12.20
N TYR A 208 3.70 4.90 11.17
CA TYR A 208 2.34 4.40 11.33
C TYR A 208 2.30 3.12 12.15
N SER A 209 3.21 2.18 11.87
CA SER A 209 3.31 0.93 12.62
C SER A 209 3.63 1.18 14.09
N ASN A 210 4.55 2.11 14.38
CA ASN A 210 4.90 2.49 15.74
C ASN A 210 3.73 3.16 16.47
N THR A 211 3.00 4.05 15.81
CA THR A 211 1.83 4.74 16.37
C THR A 211 0.78 3.75 16.87
N VAL A 212 0.54 2.68 16.13
CA VAL A 212 -0.42 1.63 16.52
C VAL A 212 0.22 0.47 17.28
N SER A 213 1.44 0.65 17.78
CA SER A 213 2.20 -0.36 18.55
C SER A 213 2.35 -1.71 17.83
N LEU A 214 2.43 -1.70 16.51
CA LEU A 214 2.51 -2.88 15.68
C LEU A 214 3.98 -3.28 15.47
N ASP A 215 4.42 -4.38 16.12
CA ASP A 215 5.77 -4.93 15.92
C ASP A 215 5.88 -5.64 14.57
N LEU A 216 6.47 -4.96 13.59
CA LEU A 216 6.65 -5.49 12.23
C LEU A 216 7.46 -6.80 12.18
N ARG A 217 8.31 -7.09 13.17
CA ARG A 217 9.10 -8.32 13.21
C ARG A 217 8.25 -9.54 13.50
N LYS A 218 7.18 -9.36 14.30
CA LYS A 218 6.29 -10.44 14.77
C LYS A 218 4.94 -10.44 14.06
N TYR A 219 4.66 -9.40 13.31
CA TYR A 219 3.34 -9.20 12.72
C TYR A 219 2.93 -10.34 11.79
N ASN A 220 1.77 -10.94 12.07
CA ASN A 220 1.10 -11.89 11.17
C ASN A 220 0.22 -11.12 10.19
N TYR A 221 0.55 -11.22 8.89
CA TYR A 221 -0.15 -10.52 7.81
C TYR A 221 -1.14 -11.42 7.04
N ILE A 222 -1.42 -12.61 7.55
CA ILE A 222 -2.40 -13.54 6.96
C ILE A 222 -3.78 -13.10 7.44
N ASN A 223 -4.72 -12.95 6.52
CA ASN A 223 -6.14 -12.75 6.87
C ASN A 223 -6.69 -14.08 7.39
N GLU A 224 -7.34 -14.03 8.53
CA GLU A 224 -8.09 -15.15 9.10
C GLU A 224 -9.55 -15.04 8.73
#